data_9c7ac9fa76db1f7da667b4550394f88a
#
_entry.id   9c7ac9fa76db1f7da667b4550394f88a
#
_cell.length_a   1.000
_cell.length_b   1.000
_cell.length_c   1.000
_cell.angle_alpha   90.00
_cell.angle_beta   90.00
_cell.angle_gamma   90.00
#
_symmetry.space_group_name_H-M   'P 1'
#
loop_
_entity.id
_entity.type
_entity.pdbx_description
1 polymer ?
#
loop_
_entity_poly.entity_id
_entity_poly.type
_entity_poly.pdbx_seq_one_letter_code
_entity_poly.pdbx_strand_id
1 'polypeptide(L)'
;EIVAMKSLIASDKFQNSKMELPIALGKTISNESLIADLTKMPHLLMAGATGQGKSVGLNAILVSLIYKKHPSQVKFVLIDPKKVELTIYNKIERHFLAKLPDEEEAIITDTTKVVNTLNSLCVEMEARYELLKEAMVRTIKEYNHKFVQRKLNPEKGHKYMPYIVLVIDEFADLIMTAGKEVETPVARIAQLARAVGIHLIIATQRPSVNVITGTIKANFPARIAFRVSSKIDSRTILDAGGADQLIGRGDMLFSPGNELIRLQ
;
A
#
# COMPACT_ATOMS: atom_id res chain seq x y z
N GLU A 1 14.67 -12.07 17.72
CA GLU A 1 13.55 -11.93 18.69
C GLU A 1 12.27 -11.70 17.91
N ILE A 2 11.13 -12.27 18.37
CA ILE A 2 9.83 -12.07 17.69
C ILE A 2 9.23 -10.76 18.18
N VAL A 3 8.93 -9.86 17.23
CA VAL A 3 8.23 -8.60 17.51
C VAL A 3 6.72 -8.83 17.37
N ALA A 4 6.01 -8.80 18.48
CA ALA A 4 4.56 -8.99 18.47
C ALA A 4 3.85 -7.71 17.97
N MET A 5 2.92 -7.84 17.01
CA MET A 5 2.12 -6.71 16.50
C MET A 5 1.37 -5.96 17.61
N LYS A 6 0.91 -6.69 18.62
CA LYS A 6 0.26 -6.11 19.81
C LYS A 6 1.13 -5.07 20.50
N SER A 7 2.43 -5.30 20.62
CA SER A 7 3.36 -4.36 21.28
C SER A 7 3.57 -3.08 20.46
N LEU A 8 3.50 -3.18 19.14
CA LEU A 8 3.62 -2.04 18.24
C LEU A 8 2.36 -1.17 18.26
N ILE A 9 1.20 -1.80 18.15
CA ILE A 9 -0.10 -1.09 18.18
C ILE A 9 -0.35 -0.45 19.55
N ALA A 10 0.02 -1.12 20.65
CA ALA A 10 -0.14 -0.60 22.00
C ALA A 10 0.88 0.47 22.38
N SER A 11 1.89 0.73 21.56
CA SER A 11 2.91 1.74 21.86
C SER A 11 2.31 3.16 21.85
N ASP A 12 2.79 4.01 22.76
CA ASP A 12 2.37 5.42 22.83
C ASP A 12 2.61 6.15 21.49
N LYS A 13 3.69 5.80 20.81
CA LYS A 13 4.05 6.34 19.48
C LYS A 13 2.97 6.06 18.44
N PHE A 14 2.37 4.85 18.47
CA PHE A 14 1.28 4.51 17.56
C PHE A 14 -0.05 5.10 18.03
N GLN A 15 -0.39 4.95 19.31
CA GLN A 15 -1.67 5.40 19.88
C GLN A 15 -1.85 6.91 19.76
N ASN A 16 -0.81 7.70 20.03
CA ASN A 16 -0.84 9.17 19.98
C ASN A 16 -0.42 9.75 18.62
N SER A 17 -0.21 8.90 17.60
CA SER A 17 0.18 9.35 16.26
C SER A 17 -0.90 10.25 15.63
N LYS A 18 -0.47 11.40 15.10
CA LYS A 18 -1.27 12.34 14.30
C LYS A 18 -1.09 12.12 12.78
N MET A 19 -0.44 11.05 12.39
CA MET A 19 -0.24 10.69 10.98
C MET A 19 -1.58 10.40 10.30
N GLU A 20 -1.68 10.71 9.01
CA GLU A 20 -2.90 10.45 8.24
C GLU A 20 -3.13 8.94 8.05
N LEU A 21 -2.11 8.19 7.67
CA LEU A 21 -2.16 6.73 7.50
C LEU A 21 -0.97 6.06 8.23
N PRO A 22 -1.01 5.95 9.57
CA PRO A 22 0.09 5.38 10.34
C PRO A 22 0.15 3.86 10.15
N ILE A 23 1.33 3.38 9.82
CA ILE A 23 1.65 1.95 9.70
C ILE A 23 2.77 1.59 10.66
N ALA A 24 2.57 0.55 11.44
CA ALA A 24 3.56 0.00 12.36
C ALA A 24 4.37 -1.07 11.61
N LEU A 25 5.63 -0.77 11.30
CA LEU A 25 6.47 -1.65 10.47
C LEU A 25 7.27 -2.67 11.29
N GLY A 26 7.67 -2.32 12.50
CA GLY A 26 8.51 -3.19 13.31
C GLY A 26 9.33 -2.42 14.34
N LYS A 27 10.41 -3.03 14.79
CA LYS A 27 11.38 -2.42 15.70
C LYS A 27 12.76 -2.33 15.07
N THR A 28 13.44 -1.22 15.38
CA THR A 28 14.85 -1.02 15.01
C THR A 28 15.78 -1.93 15.83
N ILE A 29 17.06 -1.96 15.46
CA ILE A 29 18.09 -2.67 16.22
C ILE A 29 18.27 -2.10 17.65
N SER A 30 17.88 -0.85 17.89
CA SER A 30 17.82 -0.22 19.21
C SER A 30 16.51 -0.50 19.97
N ASN A 31 15.69 -1.42 19.47
CA ASN A 31 14.40 -1.82 20.06
C ASN A 31 13.31 -0.72 20.07
N GLU A 32 13.46 0.30 19.24
CA GLU A 32 12.48 1.35 19.09
C GLU A 32 11.41 0.98 18.04
N SER A 33 10.15 1.23 18.36
CA SER A 33 9.05 1.02 17.40
C SER A 33 9.14 2.03 16.25
N LEU A 34 9.13 1.54 15.01
CA LEU A 34 9.07 2.37 13.82
C LEU A 34 7.62 2.45 13.32
N ILE A 35 7.08 3.66 13.38
CA ILE A 35 5.77 4.01 12.82
C ILE A 35 6.00 4.99 11.68
N ALA A 36 5.46 4.69 10.51
CA ALA A 36 5.59 5.52 9.32
C ALA A 36 4.22 5.96 8.80
N ASP A 37 4.18 7.08 8.09
CA ASP A 37 2.96 7.56 7.44
C ASP A 37 2.95 7.17 5.96
N LEU A 38 2.01 6.32 5.56
CA LEU A 38 1.89 5.88 4.18
C LEU A 38 1.65 7.06 3.21
N THR A 39 1.04 8.15 3.65
CA THR A 39 0.82 9.33 2.80
C THR A 39 2.11 10.08 2.45
N LYS A 40 3.15 9.94 3.27
CA LYS A 40 4.47 10.53 3.02
C LYS A 40 5.35 9.66 2.12
N MET A 41 5.06 8.37 2.07
CA MET A 41 5.65 7.39 1.15
C MET A 41 4.52 6.73 0.36
N PRO A 42 3.92 7.46 -0.58
CA PRO A 42 2.58 7.21 -1.10
C PRO A 42 2.41 5.86 -1.79
N HIS A 43 3.50 5.29 -2.28
CA HIS A 43 3.49 4.01 -2.97
C HIS A 43 4.67 3.18 -2.47
N LEU A 44 4.35 1.99 -1.98
CA LEU A 44 5.27 1.08 -1.31
C LEU A 44 5.46 -0.21 -2.12
N LEU A 45 6.72 -0.51 -2.42
CA LEU A 45 7.13 -1.80 -2.97
C LEU A 45 7.64 -2.70 -1.86
N MET A 46 7.12 -3.92 -1.77
CA MET A 46 7.57 -4.95 -0.82
C MET A 46 8.02 -6.19 -1.57
N ALA A 47 9.22 -6.66 -1.30
CA ALA A 47 9.68 -7.89 -1.93
C ALA A 47 10.55 -8.73 -0.98
N GLY A 48 10.64 -10.03 -1.25
CA GLY A 48 11.45 -10.97 -0.50
C GLY A 48 11.17 -12.41 -0.90
N ALA A 49 12.08 -13.33 -0.57
CA ALA A 49 11.88 -14.74 -0.85
C ALA A 49 10.70 -15.32 -0.03
N THR A 50 10.16 -16.44 -0.51
CA THR A 50 9.05 -17.13 0.13
C THR A 50 9.40 -17.48 1.60
N GLY A 51 8.45 -17.26 2.51
CA GLY A 51 8.60 -17.55 3.93
C GLY A 51 9.49 -16.58 4.72
N GLN A 52 9.94 -15.47 4.12
CA GLN A 52 10.85 -14.53 4.79
C GLN A 52 10.14 -13.37 5.51
N GLY A 53 8.80 -13.30 5.49
CA GLY A 53 8.03 -12.32 6.26
C GLY A 53 7.16 -11.37 5.43
N LYS A 54 7.17 -11.46 4.09
CA LYS A 54 6.37 -10.58 3.20
C LYS A 54 4.90 -10.52 3.61
N SER A 55 4.24 -11.66 3.76
CA SER A 55 2.82 -11.75 4.13
C SER A 55 2.55 -11.21 5.53
N VAL A 56 3.45 -11.46 6.47
CA VAL A 56 3.35 -10.92 7.84
C VAL A 56 3.49 -9.40 7.82
N GLY A 57 4.45 -8.86 7.07
CA GLY A 57 4.64 -7.42 6.91
C GLY A 57 3.43 -6.74 6.25
N LEU A 58 2.85 -7.38 5.22
CA LEU A 58 1.65 -6.88 4.56
C LEU A 58 0.45 -6.85 5.52
N ASN A 59 0.26 -7.93 6.28
CA ASN A 59 -0.77 -7.98 7.32
C ASN A 59 -0.53 -6.93 8.43
N ALA A 60 0.71 -6.68 8.82
CA ALA A 60 1.03 -5.65 9.81
C ALA A 60 0.60 -4.24 9.34
N ILE A 61 0.80 -3.94 8.06
CA ILE A 61 0.36 -2.67 7.47
C ILE A 61 -1.17 -2.57 7.48
N LEU A 62 -1.88 -3.58 6.98
CA LEU A 62 -3.34 -3.60 6.93
C LEU A 62 -3.96 -3.49 8.32
N VAL A 63 -3.47 -4.28 9.27
CA VAL A 63 -3.93 -4.27 10.66
C VAL A 63 -3.68 -2.91 11.31
N SER A 64 -2.54 -2.26 11.08
CA SER A 64 -2.26 -0.91 11.56
C SER A 64 -3.34 0.08 11.14
N LEU A 65 -3.70 0.07 9.86
CA LEU A 65 -4.69 0.99 9.30
C LEU A 65 -6.11 0.69 9.82
N ILE A 66 -6.48 -0.59 9.91
CA ILE A 66 -7.78 -1.02 10.46
C ILE A 66 -7.93 -0.60 11.92
N TYR A 67 -6.87 -0.72 12.74
CA TYR A 67 -6.92 -0.29 14.14
C TYR A 67 -6.94 1.22 14.32
N LYS A 68 -6.36 1.98 13.40
CA LYS A 68 -6.20 3.43 13.56
C LYS A 68 -7.28 4.25 12.88
N LYS A 69 -7.91 3.73 11.82
CA LYS A 69 -8.84 4.49 10.98
C LYS A 69 -10.24 3.91 10.98
N HIS A 70 -11.22 4.80 10.98
CA HIS A 70 -12.61 4.41 10.80
C HIS A 70 -12.85 4.01 9.32
N PRO A 71 -13.78 3.08 9.02
CA PRO A 71 -14.10 2.69 7.65
C PRO A 71 -14.53 3.81 6.70
N SER A 72 -15.04 4.92 7.24
CA SER A 72 -15.33 6.12 6.46
C SER A 72 -14.09 6.90 6.03
N GLN A 73 -12.93 6.63 6.64
CA GLN A 73 -11.69 7.37 6.40
C GLN A 73 -10.72 6.61 5.49
N VAL A 74 -10.81 5.28 5.44
CA VAL A 74 -9.96 4.43 4.61
C VAL A 74 -10.75 3.28 4.02
N LYS A 75 -10.50 2.99 2.75
CA LYS A 75 -11.01 1.82 2.01
C LYS A 75 -9.84 1.06 1.40
N PHE A 76 -9.96 -0.26 1.39
CA PHE A 76 -8.99 -1.14 0.75
C PHE A 76 -9.53 -1.74 -0.53
N VAL A 77 -8.69 -1.81 -1.55
CA VAL A 77 -8.88 -2.63 -2.74
C VAL A 77 -7.84 -3.72 -2.67
N LEU A 78 -8.28 -4.96 -2.49
CA LEU A 78 -7.39 -6.10 -2.26
C LEU A 78 -7.35 -7.01 -3.48
N ILE A 79 -6.14 -7.26 -3.98
CA ILE A 79 -5.86 -8.13 -5.12
C ILE A 79 -4.97 -9.28 -4.66
N ASP A 80 -5.50 -10.50 -4.75
CA ASP A 80 -4.81 -11.74 -4.35
C ASP A 80 -5.00 -12.81 -5.42
N PRO A 81 -4.13 -12.86 -6.44
CA PRO A 81 -4.24 -13.83 -7.53
C PRO A 81 -4.21 -15.30 -7.07
N LYS A 82 -3.59 -15.56 -5.93
CA LYS A 82 -3.42 -16.91 -5.39
C LYS A 82 -4.53 -17.36 -4.43
N LYS A 83 -5.40 -16.44 -4.02
CA LYS A 83 -6.49 -16.70 -3.06
C LYS A 83 -6.04 -17.26 -1.69
N VAL A 84 -4.89 -16.83 -1.20
CA VAL A 84 -4.30 -17.42 0.02
C VAL A 84 -4.14 -16.38 1.13
N GLU A 85 -3.47 -15.26 0.82
CA GLU A 85 -2.94 -14.35 1.83
C GLU A 85 -3.99 -13.35 2.35
N LEU A 86 -4.85 -12.84 1.48
CA LEU A 86 -5.78 -11.76 1.80
C LEU A 86 -7.22 -12.22 2.08
N THR A 87 -7.54 -13.49 1.90
CA THR A 87 -8.90 -14.03 2.05
C THR A 87 -9.52 -13.80 3.44
N ILE A 88 -8.69 -13.71 4.48
CA ILE A 88 -9.14 -13.41 5.84
C ILE A 88 -9.88 -12.08 5.93
N TYR A 89 -9.55 -11.12 5.07
CA TYR A 89 -10.14 -9.77 5.04
C TYR A 89 -11.55 -9.74 4.44
N ASN A 90 -12.08 -10.82 3.87
CA ASN A 90 -13.49 -10.93 3.51
C ASN A 90 -14.43 -10.65 4.70
N LYS A 91 -13.96 -10.92 5.93
CA LYS A 91 -14.74 -10.65 7.15
C LYS A 91 -15.05 -9.17 7.39
N ILE A 92 -14.26 -8.28 6.78
CA ILE A 92 -14.43 -6.82 6.90
C ILE A 92 -14.94 -6.17 5.60
N GLU A 93 -15.43 -6.98 4.66
CA GLU A 93 -15.89 -6.53 3.34
C GLU A 93 -16.83 -5.34 3.42
N ARG A 94 -17.87 -5.44 4.21
CA ARG A 94 -18.93 -4.41 4.31
C ARG A 94 -18.45 -3.06 4.82
N HIS A 95 -17.35 -3.03 5.55
CA HIS A 95 -16.85 -1.83 6.21
C HIS A 95 -15.65 -1.21 5.50
N PHE A 96 -14.65 -2.03 5.19
CA PHE A 96 -13.36 -1.54 4.74
C PHE A 96 -13.04 -1.83 3.27
N LEU A 97 -13.68 -2.82 2.62
CA LEU A 97 -13.32 -3.15 1.25
C LEU A 97 -14.13 -2.35 0.24
N ALA A 98 -13.44 -1.88 -0.79
CA ALA A 98 -14.04 -1.29 -1.98
C ALA A 98 -13.94 -2.29 -3.14
N LYS A 99 -15.00 -2.42 -3.90
CA LYS A 99 -15.09 -3.27 -5.09
C LYS A 99 -15.91 -2.59 -6.17
N LEU A 100 -15.82 -3.08 -7.39
CA LEU A 100 -16.71 -2.65 -8.47
C LEU A 100 -18.16 -3.04 -8.16
N PRO A 101 -19.17 -2.25 -8.62
CA PRO A 101 -20.57 -2.48 -8.28
C PRO A 101 -21.10 -3.88 -8.66
N ASP A 102 -20.61 -4.45 -9.76
CA ASP A 102 -21.09 -5.73 -10.31
C ASP A 102 -20.26 -6.94 -9.83
N GLU A 103 -19.32 -6.72 -8.90
CA GLU A 103 -18.48 -7.80 -8.39
C GLU A 103 -19.10 -8.46 -7.14
N GLU A 104 -19.19 -9.77 -7.16
CA GLU A 104 -19.66 -10.55 -6.01
C GLU A 104 -18.59 -10.64 -4.92
N GLU A 105 -17.34 -10.94 -5.31
CA GLU A 105 -16.21 -11.08 -4.39
C GLU A 105 -15.51 -9.73 -4.16
N ALA A 106 -15.22 -9.41 -2.91
CA ALA A 106 -14.54 -8.17 -2.55
C ALA A 106 -13.02 -8.26 -2.78
N ILE A 107 -12.43 -9.46 -2.67
CA ILE A 107 -11.03 -9.71 -2.97
C ILE A 107 -10.91 -10.16 -4.43
N ILE A 108 -10.14 -9.43 -5.21
CA ILE A 108 -10.03 -9.61 -6.66
C ILE A 108 -8.95 -10.65 -6.95
N THR A 109 -9.31 -11.68 -7.69
CA THR A 109 -8.43 -12.83 -7.96
C THR A 109 -8.21 -13.08 -9.45
N ASP A 110 -9.15 -12.67 -10.30
CA ASP A 110 -9.10 -12.83 -11.75
C ASP A 110 -8.37 -11.66 -12.41
N THR A 111 -7.47 -11.94 -13.35
CA THR A 111 -6.62 -10.94 -14.00
C THR A 111 -7.43 -9.91 -14.80
N THR A 112 -8.51 -10.31 -15.48
CA THR A 112 -9.35 -9.39 -16.24
C THR A 112 -10.04 -8.41 -15.28
N LYS A 113 -10.55 -8.91 -14.15
CA LYS A 113 -11.14 -8.08 -13.11
C LYS A 113 -10.12 -7.15 -12.46
N VAL A 114 -8.86 -7.58 -12.32
CA VAL A 114 -7.76 -6.72 -11.86
C VAL A 114 -7.55 -5.55 -12.80
N VAL A 115 -7.46 -5.79 -14.11
CA VAL A 115 -7.29 -4.73 -15.12
C VAL A 115 -8.47 -3.75 -15.08
N ASN A 116 -9.70 -4.25 -15.01
CA ASN A 116 -10.89 -3.40 -14.89
C ASN A 116 -10.87 -2.55 -13.62
N THR A 117 -10.46 -3.14 -12.49
CA THR A 117 -10.35 -2.42 -11.21
C THR A 117 -9.29 -1.32 -11.27
N LEU A 118 -8.13 -1.60 -11.84
CA LEU A 118 -7.05 -0.61 -12.01
C LEU A 118 -7.50 0.56 -12.90
N ASN A 119 -8.19 0.26 -14.01
CA ASN A 119 -8.75 1.31 -14.87
C ASN A 119 -9.82 2.13 -14.15
N SER A 120 -10.68 1.49 -13.35
CA SER A 120 -11.68 2.19 -12.53
C SER A 120 -11.05 3.07 -11.47
N LEU A 121 -9.92 2.67 -10.88
CA LEU A 121 -9.16 3.53 -9.97
C LEU A 121 -8.55 4.74 -10.69
N CYS A 122 -8.13 4.60 -11.94
CA CYS A 122 -7.72 5.75 -12.75
C CYS A 122 -8.87 6.74 -12.97
N VAL A 123 -10.07 6.25 -13.25
CA VAL A 123 -11.28 7.08 -13.38
C VAL A 123 -11.63 7.76 -12.05
N GLU A 124 -11.61 7.03 -10.94
CA GLU A 124 -11.84 7.61 -9.60
C GLU A 124 -10.79 8.68 -9.27
N MET A 125 -9.54 8.45 -9.62
CA MET A 125 -8.46 9.44 -9.45
C MET A 125 -8.77 10.74 -10.20
N GLU A 126 -9.19 10.66 -11.45
CA GLU A 126 -9.56 11.83 -12.27
C GLU A 126 -10.78 12.56 -11.70
N ALA A 127 -11.83 11.82 -11.33
CA ALA A 127 -13.01 12.39 -10.69
C ALA A 127 -12.67 13.14 -9.38
N ARG A 128 -11.75 12.60 -8.58
CA ARG A 128 -11.27 13.27 -7.37
C ARG A 128 -10.51 14.55 -7.68
N TYR A 129 -9.70 14.57 -8.74
CA TYR A 129 -9.01 15.79 -9.17
C TYR A 129 -9.99 16.90 -9.55
N GLU A 130 -11.08 16.58 -10.25
CA GLU A 130 -12.12 17.58 -10.57
C GLU A 130 -12.77 18.13 -9.29
N LEU A 131 -13.08 17.28 -8.31
CA LEU A 131 -13.61 17.74 -7.02
C LEU A 131 -12.63 18.63 -6.25
N LEU A 132 -11.33 18.30 -6.26
CA LEU A 132 -10.29 19.15 -5.67
C LEU A 132 -10.23 20.52 -6.33
N LYS A 133 -10.29 20.54 -7.65
CA LYS A 133 -10.28 21.76 -8.47
C LYS A 133 -11.49 22.64 -8.17
N GLU A 134 -12.69 22.08 -8.17
CA GLU A 134 -13.93 22.81 -7.82
C GLU A 134 -13.88 23.35 -6.38
N ALA A 135 -13.32 22.60 -5.46
CA ALA A 135 -13.12 23.03 -4.07
C ALA A 135 -11.96 24.02 -3.88
N MET A 136 -11.18 24.31 -4.95
CA MET A 136 -9.99 25.16 -4.91
C MET A 136 -8.98 24.72 -3.83
N VAL A 137 -8.68 23.42 -3.78
CA VAL A 137 -7.70 22.82 -2.87
C VAL A 137 -6.74 21.91 -3.65
N ARG A 138 -5.61 21.56 -3.04
CA ARG A 138 -4.55 20.78 -3.68
C ARG A 138 -4.48 19.33 -3.23
N THR A 139 -5.03 19.02 -2.05
CA THR A 139 -4.90 17.70 -1.45
C THR A 139 -6.24 17.21 -0.87
N ILE A 140 -6.39 15.89 -0.82
CA ILE A 140 -7.55 15.25 -0.16
C ILE A 140 -7.69 15.69 1.30
N LYS A 141 -6.60 15.95 2.00
CA LYS A 141 -6.63 16.42 3.40
C LYS A 141 -7.31 17.79 3.50
N GLU A 142 -6.92 18.74 2.66
CA GLU A 142 -7.53 20.07 2.61
C GLU A 142 -9.00 19.99 2.19
N TYR A 143 -9.30 19.13 1.20
CA TYR A 143 -10.66 18.89 0.72
C TYR A 143 -11.57 18.36 1.83
N ASN A 144 -11.17 17.29 2.50
CA ASN A 144 -11.94 16.69 3.58
C ASN A 144 -12.11 17.66 4.75
N HIS A 145 -11.10 18.47 5.05
CA HIS A 145 -11.21 19.52 6.06
C HIS A 145 -12.29 20.55 5.70
N LYS A 146 -12.31 21.03 4.45
CA LYS A 146 -13.38 21.93 3.96
C LYS A 146 -14.76 21.27 4.02
N PHE A 147 -14.85 19.98 3.64
CA PHE A 147 -16.11 19.25 3.65
C PHE A 147 -16.67 19.13 5.07
N VAL A 148 -15.85 18.72 6.03
CA VAL A 148 -16.24 18.60 7.44
C VAL A 148 -16.67 19.97 8.02
N GLN A 149 -16.06 21.06 7.58
CA GLN A 149 -16.47 22.43 7.94
C GLN A 149 -17.75 22.90 7.22
N ARG A 150 -18.43 22.03 6.44
CA ARG A 150 -19.63 22.35 5.65
C ARG A 150 -19.44 23.50 4.65
N LYS A 151 -18.21 23.65 4.12
CA LYS A 151 -17.87 24.66 3.10
C LYS A 151 -18.05 24.17 1.67
N LEU A 152 -18.40 22.90 1.49
CA LEU A 152 -18.64 22.27 0.19
C LEU A 152 -20.08 21.76 0.14
N ASN A 153 -20.78 22.06 -0.97
CA ASN A 153 -22.19 21.70 -1.13
C ASN A 153 -22.34 20.25 -1.67
N PRO A 154 -22.97 19.32 -0.91
CA PRO A 154 -23.23 17.95 -1.38
C PRO A 154 -24.10 17.88 -2.65
N GLU A 155 -25.01 18.85 -2.88
CA GLU A 155 -25.86 18.89 -4.08
C GLU A 155 -25.04 19.13 -5.36
N LYS A 156 -23.81 19.66 -5.23
CA LYS A 156 -22.85 19.80 -6.33
C LYS A 156 -21.92 18.59 -6.47
N GLY A 157 -22.27 17.46 -5.87
CA GLY A 157 -21.49 16.22 -5.94
C GLY A 157 -20.35 16.13 -4.93
N HIS A 158 -20.16 17.12 -4.05
CA HIS A 158 -19.14 17.03 -3.01
C HIS A 158 -19.52 16.00 -1.96
N LYS A 159 -18.55 15.16 -1.59
CA LYS A 159 -18.67 14.11 -0.58
C LYS A 159 -17.36 13.97 0.19
N TYR A 160 -17.41 13.44 1.39
CA TYR A 160 -16.19 13.06 2.08
C TYR A 160 -15.45 11.98 1.28
N MET A 161 -14.16 12.17 1.06
CA MET A 161 -13.33 11.22 0.30
C MET A 161 -12.49 10.38 1.25
N PRO A 162 -12.76 9.07 1.40
CA PRO A 162 -11.84 8.19 2.11
C PRO A 162 -10.53 8.05 1.34
N TYR A 163 -9.43 7.81 2.06
CA TYR A 163 -8.23 7.28 1.44
C TYR A 163 -8.51 5.91 0.84
N ILE A 164 -7.92 5.60 -0.29
CA ILE A 164 -7.98 4.27 -0.91
C ILE A 164 -6.59 3.68 -0.90
N VAL A 165 -6.44 2.50 -0.34
CA VAL A 165 -5.20 1.74 -0.32
C VAL A 165 -5.40 0.48 -1.17
N LEU A 166 -4.78 0.46 -2.35
CA LEU A 166 -4.74 -0.72 -3.20
C LEU A 166 -3.57 -1.60 -2.75
N VAL A 167 -3.85 -2.87 -2.51
CA VAL A 167 -2.86 -3.87 -2.12
C VAL A 167 -2.85 -5.01 -3.13
N ILE A 168 -1.67 -5.29 -3.68
CA ILE A 168 -1.43 -6.43 -4.58
C ILE A 168 -0.45 -7.36 -3.88
N ASP A 169 -0.90 -8.56 -3.54
CA ASP A 169 -0.08 -9.54 -2.79
C ASP A 169 1.05 -10.14 -3.64
N GLU A 170 0.77 -10.48 -4.90
CA GLU A 170 1.78 -11.04 -5.81
C GLU A 170 1.74 -10.36 -7.18
N PHE A 171 2.52 -9.30 -7.32
CA PHE A 171 2.58 -8.49 -8.54
C PHE A 171 3.17 -9.26 -9.73
N ALA A 172 4.12 -10.19 -9.47
CA ALA A 172 4.72 -10.99 -10.52
C ALA A 172 3.70 -11.80 -11.31
N ASP A 173 2.71 -12.38 -10.65
CA ASP A 173 1.70 -13.20 -11.33
C ASP A 173 0.86 -12.35 -12.31
N LEU A 174 0.56 -11.11 -11.95
CA LEU A 174 -0.18 -10.18 -12.80
C LEU A 174 0.65 -9.71 -14.00
N ILE A 175 1.91 -9.35 -13.75
CA ILE A 175 2.83 -8.90 -14.81
C ILE A 175 3.10 -10.03 -15.80
N MET A 176 3.27 -11.26 -15.34
CA MET A 176 3.50 -12.42 -16.20
C MET A 176 2.28 -12.80 -17.03
N THR A 177 1.07 -12.47 -16.58
CA THR A 177 -0.19 -12.83 -17.25
C THR A 177 -0.68 -11.71 -18.16
N ALA A 178 -0.68 -10.45 -17.72
CA ALA A 178 -1.27 -9.31 -18.43
C ALA A 178 -0.25 -8.19 -18.76
N GLY A 179 0.98 -8.29 -18.29
CA GLY A 179 2.07 -7.39 -18.67
C GLY A 179 1.71 -5.91 -18.58
N LYS A 180 1.73 -5.21 -19.71
CA LYS A 180 1.47 -3.76 -19.78
C LYS A 180 0.05 -3.35 -19.43
N GLU A 181 -0.93 -4.24 -19.55
CA GLU A 181 -2.32 -3.93 -19.18
C GLU A 181 -2.46 -3.68 -17.67
N VAL A 182 -1.57 -4.26 -16.87
CA VAL A 182 -1.46 -4.02 -15.42
C VAL A 182 -0.42 -2.94 -15.13
N GLU A 183 0.76 -3.00 -15.74
CA GLU A 183 1.85 -2.06 -15.46
C GLU A 183 1.46 -0.61 -15.76
N THR A 184 0.79 -0.34 -16.88
CA THR A 184 0.44 1.01 -17.31
C THR A 184 -0.48 1.73 -16.32
N PRO A 185 -1.65 1.18 -15.91
CA PRO A 185 -2.50 1.84 -14.93
C PRO A 185 -1.85 1.93 -13.55
N VAL A 186 -1.08 0.93 -13.11
CA VAL A 186 -0.33 0.99 -11.86
C VAL A 186 0.66 2.16 -11.86
N ALA A 187 1.44 2.31 -12.93
CA ALA A 187 2.37 3.43 -13.07
C ALA A 187 1.65 4.78 -13.09
N ARG A 188 0.52 4.89 -13.80
CA ARG A 188 -0.28 6.12 -13.87
C ARG A 188 -0.81 6.54 -12.50
N ILE A 189 -1.39 5.59 -11.74
CA ILE A 189 -1.85 5.85 -10.38
C ILE A 189 -0.67 6.25 -9.49
N ALA A 190 0.44 5.52 -9.56
CA ALA A 190 1.62 5.82 -8.74
C ALA A 190 2.22 7.20 -9.02
N GLN A 191 2.15 7.69 -10.26
CA GLN A 191 2.61 9.03 -10.63
C GLN A 191 1.69 10.16 -10.12
N LEU A 192 0.39 9.95 -10.12
CA LEU A 192 -0.58 11.04 -10.02
C LEU A 192 -1.48 10.97 -8.77
N ALA A 193 -1.68 9.81 -8.16
CA ALA A 193 -2.77 9.63 -7.20
C ALA A 193 -2.48 10.12 -5.76
N ARG A 194 -1.24 10.51 -5.44
CA ARG A 194 -0.86 10.94 -4.08
C ARG A 194 -1.76 12.05 -3.54
N ALA A 195 -1.98 13.09 -4.34
CA ALA A 195 -2.75 14.27 -3.91
C ALA A 195 -4.22 13.95 -3.64
N VAL A 196 -4.78 12.97 -4.35
CA VAL A 196 -6.18 12.55 -4.26
C VAL A 196 -6.40 11.39 -3.27
N GLY A 197 -5.35 10.96 -2.56
CA GLY A 197 -5.44 9.98 -1.48
C GLY A 197 -5.62 8.54 -1.94
N ILE A 198 -5.06 8.16 -3.09
CA ILE A 198 -4.98 6.76 -3.54
C ILE A 198 -3.53 6.31 -3.43
N HIS A 199 -3.30 5.26 -2.64
CA HIS A 199 -1.98 4.73 -2.34
C HIS A 199 -1.87 3.27 -2.76
N LEU A 200 -0.70 2.89 -3.29
CA LEU A 200 -0.44 1.55 -3.78
C LEU A 200 0.57 0.84 -2.87
N ILE A 201 0.27 -0.40 -2.54
CA ILE A 201 1.21 -1.35 -1.93
C ILE A 201 1.30 -2.54 -2.87
N ILE A 202 2.43 -2.69 -3.54
CA ILE A 202 2.68 -3.86 -4.39
C ILE A 202 3.70 -4.76 -3.74
N ALA A 203 3.39 -6.06 -3.70
CA ALA A 203 4.26 -7.05 -3.10
C ALA A 203 4.59 -8.16 -4.09
N THR A 204 5.77 -8.76 -3.97
CA THR A 204 6.19 -9.89 -4.79
C THR A 204 7.18 -10.79 -4.06
N GLN A 205 7.09 -12.11 -4.32
CA GLN A 205 8.08 -13.09 -3.92
C GLN A 205 9.14 -13.35 -5.02
N ARG A 206 8.98 -12.71 -6.18
CA ARG A 206 9.85 -12.86 -7.35
C ARG A 206 10.50 -11.52 -7.72
N PRO A 207 11.56 -11.11 -7.00
CA PRO A 207 12.23 -9.82 -7.21
C PRO A 207 13.13 -9.82 -8.45
N SER A 208 12.57 -10.06 -9.61
CA SER A 208 13.29 -10.02 -10.89
C SER A 208 13.13 -8.66 -11.59
N VAL A 209 14.07 -8.33 -12.48
CA VAL A 209 14.03 -7.09 -13.28
C VAL A 209 12.83 -7.04 -14.23
N ASN A 210 12.27 -8.18 -14.59
CA ASN A 210 11.07 -8.28 -15.44
C ASN A 210 9.77 -7.95 -14.65
N VAL A 211 9.81 -8.03 -13.34
CA VAL A 211 8.69 -7.72 -12.45
C VAL A 211 8.85 -6.34 -11.84
N ILE A 212 10.03 -6.07 -11.27
CA ILE A 212 10.39 -4.77 -10.70
C ILE A 212 11.14 -3.99 -11.78
N THR A 213 10.37 -3.51 -12.75
CA THR A 213 10.89 -2.77 -13.91
C THR A 213 11.39 -1.38 -13.52
N GLY A 214 12.12 -0.71 -14.41
CA GLY A 214 12.53 0.68 -14.23
C GLY A 214 11.34 1.62 -14.01
N THR A 215 10.22 1.38 -14.70
CA THR A 215 8.97 2.14 -14.53
C THR A 215 8.40 1.98 -13.13
N ILE A 216 8.36 0.76 -12.59
CA ILE A 216 7.90 0.49 -11.22
C ILE A 216 8.85 1.16 -10.22
N LYS A 217 10.15 0.97 -10.36
CA LYS A 217 11.13 1.56 -9.43
C LYS A 217 11.07 3.08 -9.38
N ALA A 218 10.87 3.74 -10.53
CA ALA A 218 10.76 5.20 -10.61
C ALA A 218 9.55 5.74 -9.85
N ASN A 219 8.47 4.96 -9.74
CA ASN A 219 7.20 5.39 -9.16
C ASN A 219 6.96 4.87 -7.73
N PHE A 220 7.80 3.94 -7.26
CA PHE A 220 7.73 3.37 -5.91
C PHE A 220 9.01 3.69 -5.14
N PRO A 221 9.15 4.91 -4.62
CA PRO A 221 10.37 5.33 -3.91
C PRO A 221 10.52 4.66 -2.55
N ALA A 222 9.42 4.35 -1.87
CA ALA A 222 9.45 3.60 -0.62
C ALA A 222 9.50 2.10 -0.87
N ARG A 223 10.43 1.42 -0.22
CA ARG A 223 10.72 0.01 -0.47
C ARG A 223 10.99 -0.76 0.82
N ILE A 224 10.47 -1.98 0.88
CA ILE A 224 10.78 -2.96 1.92
C ILE A 224 11.35 -4.21 1.24
N ALA A 225 12.54 -4.61 1.64
CA ALA A 225 13.13 -5.87 1.25
C ALA A 225 13.24 -6.80 2.47
N PHE A 226 12.53 -7.91 2.44
CA PHE A 226 12.79 -9.05 3.30
C PHE A 226 13.96 -9.83 2.74
N ARG A 227 14.44 -10.85 3.47
CA ARG A 227 15.56 -11.65 3.02
C ARG A 227 15.34 -12.19 1.60
N VAL A 228 16.38 -12.09 0.79
CA VAL A 228 16.48 -12.65 -0.57
C VAL A 228 17.68 -13.60 -0.64
N SER A 229 17.74 -14.41 -1.69
CA SER A 229 18.81 -15.41 -1.86
C SER A 229 20.06 -14.86 -2.52
N SER A 230 19.97 -13.71 -3.19
CA SER A 230 21.11 -13.14 -3.91
C SER A 230 21.26 -11.64 -3.73
N LYS A 231 22.50 -11.14 -3.86
CA LYS A 231 22.81 -9.70 -3.88
C LYS A 231 22.18 -8.99 -5.08
N ILE A 232 21.95 -9.73 -6.18
CA ILE A 232 21.30 -9.19 -7.39
C ILE A 232 19.84 -8.86 -7.06
N ASP A 233 19.13 -9.77 -6.37
CA ASP A 233 17.75 -9.53 -5.95
C ASP A 233 17.64 -8.34 -5.00
N SER A 234 18.59 -8.22 -4.05
CA SER A 234 18.66 -7.05 -3.17
C SER A 234 18.77 -5.74 -3.95
N ARG A 235 19.66 -5.69 -4.93
CA ARG A 235 19.83 -4.52 -5.81
C ARG A 235 18.61 -4.26 -6.68
N THR A 236 17.94 -5.29 -7.14
CA THR A 236 16.69 -5.15 -7.91
C THR A 236 15.61 -4.46 -7.08
N ILE A 237 15.51 -4.76 -5.78
CA ILE A 237 14.51 -4.15 -4.90
C ILE A 237 14.95 -2.77 -4.43
N LEU A 238 16.17 -2.67 -3.89
CA LEU A 238 16.62 -1.52 -3.09
C LEU A 238 17.60 -0.58 -3.80
N ASP A 239 18.08 -0.95 -4.99
CA ASP A 239 19.26 -0.33 -5.64
C ASP A 239 20.56 -0.50 -4.82
N ALA A 240 20.52 -1.28 -3.74
CA ALA A 240 21.60 -1.55 -2.82
C ALA A 240 21.65 -3.04 -2.43
N GLY A 241 22.81 -3.52 -2.02
CA GLY A 241 22.94 -4.83 -1.39
C GLY A 241 22.47 -4.83 0.07
N GLY A 242 22.44 -6.01 0.69
CA GLY A 242 22.19 -6.18 2.13
C GLY A 242 20.97 -7.05 2.46
N ALA A 243 19.96 -7.11 1.60
CA ALA A 243 18.82 -7.99 1.85
C ALA A 243 19.15 -9.48 1.76
N ASP A 244 20.22 -9.85 1.06
CA ASP A 244 20.80 -11.20 1.03
C ASP A 244 21.47 -11.61 2.34
N GLN A 245 21.83 -10.65 3.19
CA GLN A 245 22.49 -10.87 4.49
C GLN A 245 21.51 -10.82 5.68
N LEU A 246 20.24 -10.60 5.45
CA LEU A 246 19.23 -10.61 6.49
C LEU A 246 19.05 -12.00 7.09
N ILE A 247 18.64 -12.06 8.36
CA ILE A 247 18.43 -13.32 9.08
C ILE A 247 17.20 -14.07 8.53
N GLY A 248 16.19 -13.34 8.06
CA GLY A 248 14.90 -13.88 7.67
C GLY A 248 13.85 -13.76 8.77
N ARG A 249 12.69 -14.40 8.58
CA ARG A 249 11.59 -14.41 9.56
C ARG A 249 11.12 -13.01 9.99
N GLY A 250 11.02 -12.10 9.02
CA GLY A 250 10.57 -10.72 9.25
C GLY A 250 11.70 -9.70 9.37
N ASP A 251 12.96 -10.12 9.48
CA ASP A 251 14.10 -9.21 9.37
C ASP A 251 14.11 -8.55 7.98
N MET A 252 14.08 -7.24 7.92
CA MET A 252 13.89 -6.49 6.69
C MET A 252 14.73 -5.22 6.63
N LEU A 253 14.98 -4.77 5.42
CA LEU A 253 15.50 -3.42 5.13
C LEU A 253 14.36 -2.55 4.61
N PHE A 254 14.14 -1.43 5.24
CA PHE A 254 13.17 -0.43 4.85
C PHE A 254 13.86 0.82 4.33
N SER A 255 13.45 1.29 3.16
CA SER A 255 13.86 2.57 2.60
C SER A 255 12.64 3.45 2.39
N PRO A 256 12.51 4.57 3.12
CA PRO A 256 11.47 5.56 2.83
C PRO A 256 11.78 6.43 1.59
N GLY A 257 12.96 6.26 0.99
CA GLY A 257 13.44 6.96 -0.20
C GLY A 257 14.94 7.29 -0.21
N ASN A 258 15.53 7.62 0.92
CA ASN A 258 16.90 8.17 0.96
C ASN A 258 17.88 7.35 1.81
N GLU A 259 17.40 6.56 2.74
CA GLU A 259 18.24 5.81 3.68
C GLU A 259 17.71 4.39 3.85
N LEU A 260 18.58 3.49 4.32
CA LEU A 260 18.21 2.12 4.65
C LEU A 260 18.15 1.95 6.16
N ILE A 261 17.00 1.48 6.64
CA ILE A 261 16.76 1.20 8.06
C ILE A 261 16.50 -0.30 8.21
N ARG A 262 17.24 -0.96 9.09
CA ARG A 262 17.00 -2.37 9.40
C ARG A 262 15.97 -2.49 10.51
N LEU A 263 14.96 -3.34 10.28
CA LEU A 263 13.82 -3.59 11.17
C LEU A 263 13.59 -5.09 11.35
N GLN A 264 12.96 -5.42 12.48
CA GLN A 264 12.42 -6.75 12.73
C GLN A 264 10.91 -6.66 12.94
#